data_eec079242fc4c28dfecf935026ae28ae
#
_entry.id   eec079242fc4c28dfecf935026ae28ae
#
_cell.length_a   1.000
_cell.length_b   1.000
_cell.length_c   1.000
_cell.angle_alpha   90.00
_cell.angle_beta   90.00
_cell.angle_gamma   90.00
#
_symmetry.space_group_name_H-M   'P 1'
#
loop_
_entity.id
_entity.type
_entity.pdbx_description
1 polymer ?
#
loop_
_entity_poly.entity_id
_entity_poly.type
_entity_poly.pdbx_seq_one_letter_code
_entity_poly.pdbx_strand_id
1 'polypeptide(L)'
;MYDYIALHGLDILTTILGLIYIWLEYRASIFLWIVGIVMPALDIWLYWQHGLYGDAGMATYYTLAAVYGYIVWKWGHGEKRTLPISHMPLRLYLPVMVFFFVAWGATYYILITWTNSTVPVLDAFTNALSFVGLWALARKYMEQWFFWIAVDVVCTFLYVTKGIPFKAGLYGLYVVIAVAGWFKWRQLMHRQNHQGQQSRSEEHTSELQSPMRIS
;
A
#
# COMPACT_ATOMS: atom_id res chain seq x y z
N MET A 1 29.38 -19.69 -4.40
CA MET A 1 28.71 -18.61 -3.66
C MET A 1 28.59 -17.34 -4.52
N TYR A 2 29.67 -16.85 -5.14
CA TYR A 2 29.63 -15.66 -6.01
C TYR A 2 28.71 -15.84 -7.23
N ASP A 3 28.76 -16.99 -7.90
CA ASP A 3 27.93 -17.28 -9.08
C ASP A 3 26.43 -17.36 -8.73
N TYR A 4 26.09 -17.87 -7.55
CA TYR A 4 24.72 -17.93 -7.06
C TYR A 4 24.16 -16.53 -6.78
N ILE A 5 24.97 -15.66 -6.15
CA ILE A 5 24.59 -14.27 -5.86
C ILE A 5 24.50 -13.47 -7.16
N ALA A 6 25.34 -13.70 -8.14
CA ALA A 6 25.28 -13.04 -9.44
C ALA A 6 24.00 -13.43 -10.22
N LEU A 7 23.54 -14.69 -10.11
CA LEU A 7 22.35 -15.20 -10.79
C LEU A 7 21.05 -14.81 -10.09
N HIS A 8 21.06 -14.72 -8.75
CA HIS A 8 19.86 -14.45 -7.94
C HIS A 8 19.90 -13.11 -7.20
N GLY A 9 20.92 -12.30 -7.44
CA GLY A 9 21.14 -11.05 -6.71
C GLY A 9 19.98 -10.07 -6.80
N LEU A 10 19.34 -9.96 -7.97
CA LEU A 10 18.15 -9.12 -8.17
C LEU A 10 16.95 -9.65 -7.40
N ASP A 11 16.71 -10.96 -7.39
CA ASP A 11 15.60 -11.58 -6.65
C ASP A 11 15.78 -11.41 -5.14
N ILE A 12 17.00 -11.54 -4.65
CA ILE A 12 17.34 -11.33 -3.23
C ILE A 12 17.13 -9.84 -2.88
N LEU A 13 17.63 -8.93 -3.70
CA LEU A 13 17.51 -7.50 -3.48
C LEU A 13 16.05 -7.06 -3.46
N THR A 14 15.25 -7.47 -4.44
CA THR A 14 13.82 -7.13 -4.52
C THR A 14 13.03 -7.73 -3.36
N THR A 15 13.38 -8.94 -2.91
CA THR A 15 12.76 -9.56 -1.73
C THR A 15 13.09 -8.78 -0.46
N ILE A 16 14.34 -8.38 -0.24
CA ILE A 16 14.74 -7.56 0.92
C ILE A 16 14.03 -6.21 0.90
N LEU A 17 13.98 -5.54 -0.25
CA LEU A 17 13.29 -4.25 -0.39
C LEU A 17 11.79 -4.39 -0.16
N GLY A 18 11.16 -5.47 -0.63
CA GLY A 18 9.76 -5.78 -0.35
C GLY A 18 9.49 -5.98 1.14
N LEU A 19 10.36 -6.69 1.85
CA LEU A 19 10.25 -6.86 3.31
C LEU A 19 10.47 -5.54 4.06
N ILE A 20 11.39 -4.70 3.62
CA ILE A 20 11.59 -3.36 4.18
C ILE A 20 10.34 -2.51 3.95
N TYR A 21 9.77 -2.54 2.74
CA TYR A 21 8.56 -1.81 2.40
C TYR A 21 7.40 -2.16 3.33
N ILE A 22 7.08 -3.46 3.47
CA ILE A 22 5.96 -3.91 4.31
C ILE A 22 6.22 -3.66 5.81
N TRP A 23 7.50 -3.70 6.25
CA TRP A 23 7.86 -3.32 7.61
C TRP A 23 7.66 -1.82 7.87
N LEU A 24 8.01 -0.96 6.91
CA LEU A 24 7.74 0.48 6.98
C LEU A 24 6.24 0.79 6.97
N GLU A 25 5.46 0.04 6.19
CA GLU A 25 4.00 0.11 6.16
C GLU A 25 3.39 -0.30 7.51
N TYR A 26 3.85 -1.41 8.09
CA TYR A 26 3.48 -1.85 9.42
C TYR A 26 3.70 -0.76 10.48
N ARG A 27 4.78 -0.01 10.37
CA ARG A 27 5.10 1.13 11.26
C ARG A 27 4.39 2.43 10.90
N ALA A 28 3.60 2.48 9.85
CA ALA A 28 3.02 3.69 9.28
C ALA A 28 4.06 4.80 9.02
N SER A 29 5.25 4.41 8.56
CA SER A 29 6.38 5.30 8.32
C SER A 29 6.31 5.92 6.94
N ILE A 30 6.52 7.23 6.83
CA ILE A 30 6.53 7.95 5.53
C ILE A 30 7.62 7.43 4.57
N PHE A 31 8.67 6.81 5.08
CA PHE A 31 9.76 6.27 4.28
C PHE A 31 9.32 5.13 3.35
N LEU A 32 8.17 4.46 3.62
CA LEU A 32 7.61 3.48 2.71
C LEU A 32 7.39 4.06 1.29
N TRP A 33 6.98 5.32 1.22
CA TRP A 33 6.74 5.99 -0.06
C TRP A 33 8.02 6.27 -0.83
N ILE A 34 9.14 6.51 -0.14
CA ILE A 34 10.45 6.69 -0.80
C ILE A 34 10.86 5.37 -1.47
N VAL A 35 10.74 4.24 -0.75
CA VAL A 35 10.99 2.91 -1.31
C VAL A 35 10.03 2.64 -2.47
N GLY A 36 8.74 2.94 -2.29
CA GLY A 36 7.69 2.79 -3.30
C GLY A 36 7.84 3.68 -4.54
N ILE A 37 8.63 4.76 -4.48
CA ILE A 37 8.99 5.60 -5.63
C ILE A 37 10.22 5.03 -6.33
N VAL A 38 11.27 4.74 -5.57
CA VAL A 38 12.59 4.38 -6.12
C VAL A 38 12.53 3.06 -6.88
N MET A 39 11.90 2.02 -6.31
CA MET A 39 11.86 0.70 -6.94
C MET A 39 11.13 0.71 -8.29
N PRO A 40 9.85 1.13 -8.38
CA PRO A 40 9.15 1.12 -9.66
C PRO A 40 9.75 2.10 -10.67
N ALA A 41 10.37 3.20 -10.22
CA ALA A 41 11.07 4.11 -11.13
C ALA A 41 12.25 3.45 -11.84
N LEU A 42 13.01 2.60 -11.14
CA LEU A 42 14.06 1.78 -11.75
C LEU A 42 13.48 0.72 -12.68
N ASP A 43 12.35 0.12 -12.31
CA ASP A 43 11.65 -0.88 -13.12
C ASP A 43 11.12 -0.28 -14.45
N ILE A 44 10.66 0.97 -14.46
CA ILE A 44 10.24 1.68 -15.70
C ILE A 44 11.38 1.66 -16.72
N TRP A 45 12.58 2.04 -16.29
CA TRP A 45 13.75 2.05 -17.15
C TRP A 45 14.10 0.65 -17.67
N LEU A 46 14.12 -0.34 -16.78
CA LEU A 46 14.45 -1.72 -17.12
C LEU A 46 13.45 -2.31 -18.11
N TYR A 47 12.16 -2.20 -17.84
CA TYR A 47 11.10 -2.73 -18.69
C TYR A 47 11.05 -2.05 -20.05
N TRP A 48 11.27 -0.73 -20.09
CA TRP A 48 11.32 0.01 -21.35
C TRP A 48 12.44 -0.48 -22.26
N GLN A 49 13.65 -0.72 -21.72
CA GLN A 49 14.78 -1.24 -22.47
C GLN A 49 14.55 -2.66 -23.03
N HIS A 50 13.74 -3.46 -22.35
CA HIS A 50 13.40 -4.82 -22.79
C HIS A 50 12.14 -4.91 -23.64
N GLY A 51 11.52 -3.78 -24.01
CA GLY A 51 10.30 -3.75 -24.80
C GLY A 51 9.04 -4.22 -24.06
N LEU A 52 9.11 -4.30 -22.72
CA LEU A 52 8.01 -4.70 -21.83
C LEU A 52 7.15 -3.48 -21.46
N TYR A 53 6.52 -2.88 -22.47
CA TYR A 53 5.80 -1.60 -22.29
C TYR A 53 4.60 -1.69 -21.34
N GLY A 54 3.94 -2.85 -21.25
CA GLY A 54 2.85 -3.09 -20.30
C GLY A 54 3.33 -3.03 -18.86
N ASP A 55 4.45 -3.69 -18.56
CA ASP A 55 5.06 -3.69 -17.24
C ASP A 55 5.64 -2.31 -16.88
N ALA A 56 6.22 -1.61 -17.85
CA ALA A 56 6.66 -0.21 -17.68
C ALA A 56 5.47 0.72 -17.36
N GLY A 57 4.30 0.51 -17.98
CA GLY A 57 3.07 1.23 -17.67
C GLY A 57 2.59 0.97 -16.24
N MET A 58 2.62 -0.27 -15.77
CA MET A 58 2.28 -0.63 -14.40
C MET A 58 3.26 -0.02 -13.39
N ALA A 59 4.57 -0.09 -13.65
CA ALA A 59 5.59 0.54 -12.81
C ALA A 59 5.41 2.07 -12.75
N THR A 60 5.02 2.70 -13.85
CA THR A 60 4.66 4.14 -13.88
C THR A 60 3.48 4.42 -12.96
N TYR A 61 2.42 3.61 -13.01
CA TYR A 61 1.29 3.76 -12.10
C TYR A 61 1.72 3.65 -10.63
N TYR A 62 2.51 2.63 -10.27
CA TYR A 62 2.99 2.46 -8.89
C TYR A 62 3.85 3.64 -8.42
N THR A 63 4.71 4.17 -9.29
CA THR A 63 5.51 5.36 -8.99
C THR A 63 4.62 6.57 -8.71
N LEU A 64 3.62 6.83 -9.57
CA LEU A 64 2.69 7.95 -9.40
C LEU A 64 1.83 7.80 -8.13
N ALA A 65 1.36 6.59 -7.85
CA ALA A 65 0.61 6.30 -6.63
C ALA A 65 1.46 6.52 -5.37
N ALA A 66 2.75 6.15 -5.41
CA ALA A 66 3.68 6.38 -4.31
C ALA A 66 4.00 7.87 -4.12
N VAL A 67 4.17 8.63 -5.20
CA VAL A 67 4.31 10.11 -5.14
C VAL A 67 3.07 10.73 -4.52
N TYR A 68 1.88 10.33 -4.96
CA TYR A 68 0.61 10.79 -4.37
C TYR A 68 0.54 10.47 -2.87
N GLY A 69 0.86 9.24 -2.47
CA GLY A 69 0.87 8.82 -1.06
C GLY A 69 1.85 9.63 -0.22
N TYR A 70 3.06 9.88 -0.73
CA TYR A 70 4.05 10.73 -0.06
C TYR A 70 3.52 12.15 0.16
N ILE A 71 2.93 12.76 -0.87
CA ILE A 71 2.34 14.11 -0.81
C ILE A 71 1.23 14.16 0.23
N VAL A 72 0.30 13.20 0.21
CA VAL A 72 -0.82 13.15 1.13
C VAL A 72 -0.35 12.95 2.57
N TRP A 73 0.66 12.11 2.81
CA TRP A 73 1.17 11.88 4.16
C TRP A 73 1.95 13.07 4.70
N LYS A 74 2.65 13.80 3.82
CA LYS A 74 3.48 14.93 4.22
C LYS A 74 2.68 16.24 4.40
N TRP A 75 1.71 16.49 3.51
CA TRP A 75 1.00 17.78 3.47
C TRP A 75 -0.53 17.67 3.59
N GLY A 76 -1.08 16.47 3.64
CA GLY A 76 -2.53 16.24 3.56
C GLY A 76 -3.37 16.78 4.72
N HIS A 77 -2.76 17.33 5.79
CA HIS A 77 -3.46 17.83 6.98
C HIS A 77 -2.98 19.19 7.51
N GLY A 78 -2.38 20.02 6.64
CA GLY A 78 -1.86 21.34 7.03
C GLY A 78 -0.54 21.27 7.85
N GLU A 79 -0.01 22.43 8.22
CA GLU A 79 1.37 22.57 8.70
C GLU A 79 1.73 21.83 10.01
N LYS A 80 0.78 21.31 10.78
CA LYS A 80 1.04 20.82 12.15
C LYS A 80 0.62 19.38 12.48
N ARG A 81 -0.03 18.65 11.58
CA ARG A 81 -0.49 17.27 11.91
C ARG A 81 -0.25 16.30 10.74
N THR A 82 0.41 15.19 11.03
CA THR A 82 0.48 14.04 10.10
C THR A 82 -0.93 13.48 9.90
N LEU A 83 -1.22 13.00 8.68
CA LEU A 83 -2.51 12.35 8.38
C LEU A 83 -2.80 11.23 9.41
N PRO A 84 -3.94 11.29 10.14
CA PRO A 84 -4.27 10.27 11.13
C PRO A 84 -4.73 8.97 10.46
N ILE A 85 -4.50 7.85 11.14
CA ILE A 85 -5.09 6.57 10.76
C ILE A 85 -6.59 6.63 11.06
N SER A 86 -7.44 6.23 10.10
CA SER A 86 -8.89 6.31 10.20
C SER A 86 -9.57 5.14 9.49
N HIS A 87 -10.86 4.97 9.74
CA HIS A 87 -11.70 4.09 8.93
C HIS A 87 -12.17 4.81 7.66
N MET A 88 -12.35 4.04 6.60
CA MET A 88 -12.90 4.54 5.35
C MET A 88 -14.37 4.97 5.57
N PRO A 89 -14.76 6.20 5.20
CA PRO A 89 -16.14 6.65 5.31
C PRO A 89 -17.09 5.78 4.48
N LEU A 90 -18.26 5.45 5.03
CA LEU A 90 -19.26 4.59 4.36
C LEU A 90 -19.63 5.08 2.95
N ARG A 91 -19.67 6.38 2.74
CA ARG A 91 -19.94 7.01 1.43
C ARG A 91 -18.93 6.63 0.33
N LEU A 92 -17.74 6.17 0.70
CA LEU A 92 -16.69 5.80 -0.26
C LEU A 92 -16.75 4.32 -0.65
N TYR A 93 -17.48 3.47 0.07
CA TYR A 93 -17.54 2.04 -0.25
C TYR A 93 -18.11 1.79 -1.64
N LEU A 94 -19.24 2.45 -1.98
CA LEU A 94 -19.85 2.28 -3.31
C LEU A 94 -18.93 2.78 -4.45
N PRO A 95 -18.37 4.01 -4.42
CA PRO A 95 -17.42 4.45 -5.43
C PRO A 95 -16.19 3.54 -5.57
N VAL A 96 -15.65 3.05 -4.45
CA VAL A 96 -14.49 2.14 -4.43
C VAL A 96 -14.84 0.79 -5.06
N MET A 97 -16.03 0.24 -4.75
CA MET A 97 -16.51 -1.00 -5.37
C MET A 97 -16.69 -0.83 -6.89
N VAL A 98 -17.31 0.27 -7.32
CA VAL A 98 -17.48 0.56 -8.76
C VAL A 98 -16.12 0.68 -9.44
N PHE A 99 -15.20 1.45 -8.84
CA PHE A 99 -13.84 1.58 -9.36
C PHE A 99 -13.12 0.21 -9.45
N PHE A 100 -13.24 -0.62 -8.41
CA PHE A 100 -12.65 -1.96 -8.40
C PHE A 100 -13.16 -2.81 -9.58
N PHE A 101 -14.48 -2.90 -9.79
CA PHE A 101 -15.03 -3.71 -10.87
C PHE A 101 -14.66 -3.16 -12.25
N VAL A 102 -14.65 -1.85 -12.44
CA VAL A 102 -14.20 -1.22 -13.69
C VAL A 102 -12.72 -1.50 -13.94
N ALA A 103 -11.87 -1.32 -12.92
CA ALA A 103 -10.44 -1.61 -13.01
C ALA A 103 -10.18 -3.10 -13.28
N TRP A 104 -10.93 -4.00 -12.62
CA TRP A 104 -10.84 -5.45 -12.85
C TRP A 104 -11.18 -5.83 -14.29
N GLY A 105 -12.32 -5.34 -14.79
CA GLY A 105 -12.73 -5.57 -16.18
C GLY A 105 -11.74 -4.99 -17.19
N ALA A 106 -11.27 -3.77 -16.97
CA ALA A 106 -10.27 -3.12 -17.84
C ALA A 106 -8.95 -3.90 -17.85
N THR A 107 -8.43 -4.26 -16.67
CA THR A 107 -7.18 -5.04 -16.56
C THR A 107 -7.36 -6.44 -17.17
N TYR A 108 -8.48 -7.10 -16.95
CA TYR A 108 -8.79 -8.38 -17.58
C TYR A 108 -8.75 -8.26 -19.10
N TYR A 109 -9.43 -7.25 -19.66
CA TYR A 109 -9.44 -7.01 -21.11
C TYR A 109 -8.02 -6.77 -21.66
N ILE A 110 -7.21 -5.99 -20.97
CA ILE A 110 -5.80 -5.75 -21.33
C ILE A 110 -5.02 -7.07 -21.32
N LEU A 111 -5.17 -7.88 -20.27
CA LEU A 111 -4.41 -9.12 -20.11
C LEU A 111 -4.75 -10.15 -21.21
N ILE A 112 -6.02 -10.30 -21.58
CA ILE A 112 -6.41 -11.26 -22.62
C ILE A 112 -6.10 -10.77 -24.04
N THR A 113 -6.00 -9.45 -24.25
CA THR A 113 -5.81 -8.88 -25.60
C THR A 113 -4.33 -8.67 -25.93
N TRP A 114 -3.53 -8.26 -24.93
CA TRP A 114 -2.16 -7.79 -25.17
C TRP A 114 -1.09 -8.56 -24.39
N THR A 115 -1.47 -9.57 -23.61
CA THR A 115 -0.51 -10.38 -22.87
C THR A 115 -0.79 -11.88 -22.99
N ASN A 116 0.20 -12.70 -22.63
CA ASN A 116 0.09 -14.15 -22.58
C ASN A 116 -0.20 -14.68 -21.17
N SER A 117 -0.97 -13.94 -20.36
CA SER A 117 -1.31 -14.39 -19.00
C SER A 117 -2.04 -15.72 -19.04
N THR A 118 -1.59 -16.67 -18.24
CA THR A 118 -2.19 -18.01 -18.10
C THR A 118 -3.40 -18.03 -17.16
N VAL A 119 -3.54 -16.99 -16.31
CA VAL A 119 -4.61 -16.86 -15.32
C VAL A 119 -5.16 -15.42 -15.25
N PRO A 120 -5.62 -14.87 -16.40
CA PRO A 120 -5.91 -13.45 -16.54
C PRO A 120 -6.98 -12.92 -15.57
N VAL A 121 -7.93 -13.77 -15.16
CA VAL A 121 -9.01 -13.38 -14.22
C VAL A 121 -8.43 -13.06 -12.85
N LEU A 122 -7.54 -13.92 -12.32
CA LEU A 122 -6.95 -13.75 -11.00
C LEU A 122 -5.85 -12.68 -11.00
N ASP A 123 -5.05 -12.61 -12.08
CA ASP A 123 -4.05 -11.55 -12.25
C ASP A 123 -4.74 -10.17 -12.32
N ALA A 124 -5.84 -10.05 -13.06
CA ALA A 124 -6.63 -8.82 -13.13
C ALA A 124 -7.26 -8.46 -11.78
N PHE A 125 -7.78 -9.46 -11.05
CA PHE A 125 -8.36 -9.27 -9.73
C PHE A 125 -7.33 -8.70 -8.75
N THR A 126 -6.17 -9.32 -8.65
CA THR A 126 -5.11 -8.87 -7.74
C THR A 126 -4.58 -7.48 -8.09
N ASN A 127 -4.42 -7.18 -9.38
CA ASN A 127 -4.02 -5.85 -9.83
C ASN A 127 -5.06 -4.78 -9.47
N ALA A 128 -6.35 -5.02 -9.79
CA ALA A 128 -7.42 -4.08 -9.48
C ALA A 128 -7.55 -3.84 -7.97
N LEU A 129 -7.41 -4.89 -7.17
CA LEU A 129 -7.47 -4.79 -5.71
C LEU A 129 -6.25 -4.06 -5.14
N SER A 130 -5.05 -4.24 -5.75
CA SER A 130 -3.84 -3.50 -5.39
C SER A 130 -3.97 -1.99 -5.66
N PHE A 131 -4.69 -1.59 -6.72
CA PHE A 131 -4.98 -0.17 -6.97
C PHE A 131 -5.81 0.43 -5.84
N VAL A 132 -6.84 -0.28 -5.39
CA VAL A 132 -7.66 0.13 -4.25
C VAL A 132 -6.84 0.13 -2.96
N GLY A 133 -6.03 -0.90 -2.73
CA GLY A 133 -5.16 -1.05 -1.58
C GLY A 133 -4.17 0.11 -1.44
N LEU A 134 -3.46 0.48 -2.51
CA LEU A 134 -2.53 1.61 -2.53
C LEU A 134 -3.23 2.94 -2.28
N TRP A 135 -4.41 3.15 -2.87
CA TRP A 135 -5.18 4.36 -2.60
C TRP A 135 -5.62 4.43 -1.14
N ALA A 136 -6.12 3.32 -0.57
CA ALA A 136 -6.54 3.26 0.82
C ALA A 136 -5.34 3.45 1.78
N LEU A 137 -4.16 2.90 1.45
CA LEU A 137 -2.90 3.12 2.16
C LEU A 137 -2.49 4.60 2.11
N ALA A 138 -2.56 5.25 0.94
CA ALA A 138 -2.26 6.67 0.79
C ALA A 138 -3.17 7.56 1.64
N ARG A 139 -4.41 7.13 1.89
CA ARG A 139 -5.37 7.83 2.76
C ARG A 139 -5.29 7.39 4.23
N LYS A 140 -4.36 6.48 4.59
CA LYS A 140 -4.24 5.84 5.91
C LYS A 140 -5.53 5.19 6.41
N TYR A 141 -6.32 4.59 5.50
CA TYR A 141 -7.48 3.84 5.89
C TYR A 141 -7.11 2.45 6.42
N MET A 142 -7.75 2.05 7.53
CA MET A 142 -7.54 0.74 8.15
C MET A 142 -7.87 -0.41 7.21
N GLU A 143 -8.86 -0.23 6.34
CA GLU A 143 -9.38 -1.22 5.40
C GLU A 143 -8.33 -1.66 4.35
N GLN A 144 -7.28 -0.89 4.14
CA GLN A 144 -6.18 -1.25 3.25
C GLN A 144 -5.59 -2.63 3.59
N TRP A 145 -5.55 -3.01 4.88
CA TRP A 145 -5.03 -4.30 5.30
C TRP A 145 -5.87 -5.48 4.80
N PHE A 146 -7.20 -5.32 4.71
CA PHE A 146 -8.07 -6.34 4.13
C PHE A 146 -7.83 -6.51 2.64
N PHE A 147 -7.56 -5.42 1.91
CA PHE A 147 -7.23 -5.50 0.50
C PHE A 147 -5.92 -6.26 0.29
N TRP A 148 -4.89 -5.99 1.07
CA TRP A 148 -3.61 -6.71 1.01
C TRP A 148 -3.76 -8.18 1.39
N ILE A 149 -4.49 -8.50 2.48
CA ILE A 149 -4.78 -9.89 2.84
C ILE A 149 -5.43 -10.63 1.67
N ALA A 150 -6.42 -10.04 1.00
CA ALA A 150 -7.09 -10.67 -0.12
C ALA A 150 -6.16 -10.86 -1.33
N VAL A 151 -5.35 -9.86 -1.67
CA VAL A 151 -4.31 -9.95 -2.73
C VAL A 151 -3.33 -11.08 -2.43
N ASP A 152 -2.76 -11.08 -1.22
CA ASP A 152 -1.71 -12.02 -0.84
C ASP A 152 -2.20 -13.46 -0.73
N VAL A 153 -3.45 -13.67 -0.28
CA VAL A 153 -4.10 -15.00 -0.28
C VAL A 153 -4.25 -15.51 -1.70
N VAL A 154 -4.75 -14.69 -2.62
CA VAL A 154 -4.90 -15.09 -4.04
C VAL A 154 -3.53 -15.33 -4.68
N CYS A 155 -2.53 -14.50 -4.43
CA CYS A 155 -1.17 -14.69 -4.92
C CYS A 155 -0.54 -15.97 -4.36
N THR A 156 -0.74 -16.26 -3.06
CA THR A 156 -0.29 -17.53 -2.45
C THR A 156 -0.85 -18.72 -3.19
N PHE A 157 -2.18 -18.73 -3.41
CA PHE A 157 -2.85 -19.79 -4.17
C PHE A 157 -2.30 -19.92 -5.60
N LEU A 158 -2.14 -18.80 -6.31
CA LEU A 158 -1.58 -18.78 -7.67
C LEU A 158 -0.18 -19.37 -7.73
N TYR A 159 0.71 -19.01 -6.80
CA TYR A 159 2.08 -19.52 -6.80
C TYR A 159 2.19 -20.98 -6.35
N VAL A 160 1.29 -21.46 -5.49
CA VAL A 160 1.17 -22.88 -5.19
C VAL A 160 0.77 -23.66 -6.44
N THR A 161 -0.26 -23.22 -7.17
CA THR A 161 -0.74 -23.89 -8.39
C THR A 161 0.26 -23.84 -9.54
N LYS A 162 1.07 -22.79 -9.63
CA LYS A 162 2.17 -22.64 -10.60
C LYS A 162 3.44 -23.43 -10.22
N GLY A 163 3.47 -24.10 -9.06
CA GLY A 163 4.63 -24.85 -8.60
C GLY A 163 5.84 -23.99 -8.21
N ILE A 164 5.62 -22.77 -7.73
CA ILE A 164 6.66 -21.81 -7.30
C ILE A 164 6.60 -21.66 -5.77
N PRO A 165 7.10 -22.64 -5.00
CA PRO A 165 6.89 -22.72 -3.56
C PRO A 165 7.53 -21.55 -2.79
N PHE A 166 8.66 -21.02 -3.27
CA PHE A 166 9.34 -19.88 -2.62
C PHE A 166 8.46 -18.62 -2.64
N LYS A 167 7.89 -18.29 -3.79
CA LYS A 167 6.95 -17.15 -3.90
C LYS A 167 5.67 -17.38 -3.12
N ALA A 168 5.12 -18.60 -3.16
CA ALA A 168 3.95 -18.96 -2.36
C ALA A 168 4.21 -18.74 -0.86
N GLY A 169 5.37 -19.18 -0.36
CA GLY A 169 5.78 -18.94 1.03
C GLY A 169 5.93 -17.45 1.37
N LEU A 170 6.49 -16.66 0.45
CA LEU A 170 6.65 -15.20 0.64
C LEU A 170 5.28 -14.49 0.75
N TYR A 171 4.34 -14.78 -0.16
CA TYR A 171 3.00 -14.18 -0.08
C TYR A 171 2.22 -14.70 1.13
N GLY A 172 2.38 -15.97 1.52
CA GLY A 172 1.84 -16.47 2.78
C GLY A 172 2.38 -15.72 4.00
N LEU A 173 3.66 -15.36 4.01
CA LEU A 173 4.26 -14.49 5.03
C LEU A 173 3.64 -13.09 5.01
N TYR A 174 3.37 -12.53 3.82
CA TYR A 174 2.73 -11.22 3.70
C TYR A 174 1.31 -11.22 4.29
N VAL A 175 0.54 -12.31 4.13
CA VAL A 175 -0.77 -12.45 4.80
C VAL A 175 -0.62 -12.34 6.32
N VAL A 176 0.37 -13.03 6.91
CA VAL A 176 0.62 -12.99 8.36
C VAL A 176 1.00 -11.58 8.81
N ILE A 177 1.88 -10.91 8.06
CA ILE A 177 2.31 -9.53 8.35
C ILE A 177 1.13 -8.55 8.20
N ALA A 178 0.27 -8.73 7.20
CA ALA A 178 -0.90 -7.88 7.00
C ALA A 178 -1.91 -8.00 8.15
N VAL A 179 -2.14 -9.21 8.65
CA VAL A 179 -2.95 -9.43 9.85
C VAL A 179 -2.33 -8.75 11.08
N ALA A 180 -1.03 -8.90 11.29
CA ALA A 180 -0.31 -8.21 12.37
C ALA A 180 -0.37 -6.68 12.20
N GLY A 181 -0.27 -6.19 10.96
CA GLY A 181 -0.38 -4.78 10.59
C GLY A 181 -1.73 -4.17 10.94
N TRP A 182 -2.81 -4.89 10.68
CA TRP A 182 -4.15 -4.51 11.12
C TRP A 182 -4.21 -4.24 12.63
N PHE A 183 -3.73 -5.19 13.45
CA PHE A 183 -3.72 -5.02 14.92
C PHE A 183 -2.83 -3.87 15.34
N LYS A 184 -1.67 -3.70 14.71
CA LYS A 184 -0.74 -2.60 14.99
C LYS A 184 -1.34 -1.24 14.68
N TRP A 185 -1.95 -1.08 13.51
CA TRP A 185 -2.58 0.18 13.11
C TRP A 185 -3.80 0.51 13.97
N ARG A 186 -4.57 -0.50 14.40
CA ARG A 186 -5.65 -0.32 15.37
C ARG A 186 -5.14 0.26 16.70
N GLN A 187 -4.01 -0.24 17.22
CA GLN A 187 -3.38 0.30 18.42
C GLN A 187 -2.90 1.74 18.21
N LEU A 188 -2.28 2.04 17.06
CA LEU A 188 -1.82 3.38 16.73
C LEU A 188 -2.99 4.38 16.63
N MET A 189 -4.09 3.99 15.99
CA MET A 189 -5.31 4.80 15.89
C MET A 189 -5.90 5.11 17.26
N HIS A 190 -5.98 4.13 18.17
CA HIS A 190 -6.44 4.35 19.54
C HIS A 190 -5.55 5.36 20.28
N ARG A 191 -4.23 5.23 20.17
CA ARG A 191 -3.27 6.18 20.79
C ARG A 191 -3.45 7.60 20.26
N GLN A 192 -3.62 7.76 18.95
CA GLN A 192 -3.86 9.06 18.32
C GLN A 192 -5.15 9.73 18.84
N ASN A 193 -6.22 8.95 18.99
CA ASN A 193 -7.49 9.45 19.52
C ASN A 193 -7.37 9.91 20.99
N HIS A 194 -6.67 9.16 21.83
CA HIS A 194 -6.42 9.56 23.23
C HIS A 194 -5.60 10.83 23.33
N GLN A 195 -4.51 10.95 22.57
CA GLN A 195 -3.69 12.16 22.54
C GLN A 195 -4.48 13.38 22.04
N GLY A 196 -5.31 13.22 21.03
CA GLY A 196 -6.19 14.29 20.55
C GLY A 196 -7.24 14.75 21.55
N GLN A 197 -7.77 13.84 22.37
CA GLN A 197 -8.70 14.19 23.45
C GLN A 197 -8.00 14.92 24.61
N GLN A 198 -6.82 14.46 24.99
CA GLN A 198 -6.04 15.08 26.05
C GLN A 198 -5.62 16.51 25.68
N SER A 199 -5.11 16.72 24.46
CA SER A 199 -4.77 18.06 23.97
C SER A 199 -5.97 19.02 23.98
N ARG A 200 -7.15 18.57 23.58
CA ARG A 200 -8.38 19.40 23.63
C ARG A 200 -8.81 19.74 25.05
N SER A 201 -8.69 18.79 25.98
CA SER A 201 -9.04 19.06 27.40
C SER A 201 -8.08 20.05 28.04
N GLU A 202 -6.80 19.98 27.71
CA GLU A 202 -5.77 20.92 28.17
C GLU A 202 -5.99 22.33 27.60
N GLU A 203 -6.30 22.47 26.30
CA GLU A 203 -6.66 23.74 25.67
C GLU A 203 -7.88 24.37 26.34
N HIS A 204 -8.96 23.59 26.53
CA HIS A 204 -10.17 24.09 27.19
C HIS A 204 -9.93 24.52 28.64
N THR A 205 -9.10 23.79 29.38
CA THR A 205 -8.74 24.15 30.77
C THR A 205 -7.90 25.42 30.81
N SER A 206 -6.97 25.61 29.88
CA SER A 206 -6.15 26.81 29.77
C SER A 206 -6.97 28.05 29.37
N GLU A 207 -7.96 27.89 28.49
CA GLU A 207 -8.89 28.96 28.13
C GLU A 207 -9.73 29.42 29.33
N LEU A 208 -10.23 28.49 30.15
CA LEU A 208 -11.01 28.81 31.37
C LEU A 208 -10.17 29.47 32.46
N GLN A 209 -8.87 29.22 32.50
CA GLN A 209 -7.92 29.80 33.46
C GLN A 209 -7.31 31.12 32.98
N SER A 210 -7.53 31.49 31.72
CA SER A 210 -7.10 32.81 31.22
C SER A 210 -7.96 33.90 31.87
N PRO A 211 -7.39 34.82 32.68
CA PRO A 211 -8.19 35.84 33.34
C PRO A 211 -8.84 36.71 32.27
N MET A 212 -10.17 36.90 32.37
CA MET A 212 -10.87 37.91 31.59
C MET A 212 -10.15 39.25 31.83
N ARG A 213 -9.44 39.76 30.84
CA ARG A 213 -9.01 41.15 30.81
C ARG A 213 -10.27 41.98 30.66
N ILE A 214 -10.83 42.38 31.80
CA ILE A 214 -11.82 43.46 31.88
C ILE A 214 -11.04 44.74 31.61
N SER A 215 -11.27 45.33 30.47
CA SER A 215 -10.88 46.70 30.11
C SER A 215 -12.00 47.61 30.44
#